data_4e40a94a03d7005dcebf78c807c00018
#
_entry.id   4e40a94a03d7005dcebf78c807c00018
#
_cell.length_a   1.000
_cell.length_b   1.000
_cell.length_c   1.000
_cell.angle_alpha   90.00
_cell.angle_beta   90.00
_cell.angle_gamma   90.00
#
_symmetry.space_group_name_H-M   'P 1'
#
loop_
_entity.id
_entity.type
_entity.pdbx_description
1 polymer ?
#
loop_
_entity_poly.entity_id
_entity_poly.type
_entity_poly.pdbx_seq_one_letter_code
_entity_poly.pdbx_strand_id
1 'polypeptide(L)'
;TAEEFAKVMDLNVVAVFNGHQAAAKIMTEAGHGGTITTTSSMVAKYGQPSGVGYPTSKFAVNGMVQSLSRELAPMGIRVNAVAPGVTKTDMVANLPEEVIKPIVATIPLGRMGEPEDVANAFVFLASDMASYVTGAVLPVDGAARS
;
A
#
# COMPACT_ATOMS: atom_id res chain seq x y z
N THR A 1 18.90 -10.83 9.94
CA THR A 1 20.21 -10.59 9.34
C THR A 1 20.13 -9.47 8.31
N ALA A 2 21.28 -8.86 7.96
CA ALA A 2 21.36 -7.86 6.89
C ALA A 2 20.95 -8.45 5.53
N GLU A 3 21.24 -9.71 5.28
CA GLU A 3 20.87 -10.41 4.06
C GLU A 3 19.33 -10.57 3.93
N GLU A 4 18.65 -10.97 4.99
CA GLU A 4 17.18 -11.07 5.01
C GLU A 4 16.55 -9.69 4.84
N PHE A 5 17.09 -8.67 5.49
CA PHE A 5 16.65 -7.29 5.32
C PHE A 5 16.79 -6.84 3.87
N ALA A 6 17.94 -7.09 3.23
CA ALA A 6 18.16 -6.74 1.83
C ALA A 6 17.15 -7.43 0.90
N LYS A 7 16.86 -8.72 1.09
CA LYS A 7 15.86 -9.45 0.31
C LYS A 7 14.46 -8.82 0.41
N VAL A 8 14.07 -8.36 1.60
CA VAL A 8 12.79 -7.67 1.79
C VAL A 8 12.78 -6.33 1.05
N MET A 9 13.89 -5.58 1.10
CA MET A 9 14.00 -4.30 0.39
C MET A 9 14.00 -4.50 -1.12
N ASP A 10 14.69 -5.49 -1.63
CA ASP A 10 14.70 -5.82 -3.07
C ASP A 10 13.30 -6.13 -3.58
N LEU A 11 12.55 -6.97 -2.85
CA LEU A 11 11.19 -7.36 -3.25
C LEU A 11 10.17 -6.22 -3.08
N ASN A 12 10.18 -5.54 -1.93
CA ASN A 12 9.11 -4.61 -1.58
C ASN A 12 9.38 -3.16 -1.97
N VAL A 13 10.63 -2.81 -2.30
CA VAL A 13 11.03 -1.43 -2.64
C VAL A 13 11.60 -1.36 -4.04
N VAL A 14 12.66 -2.10 -4.34
CA VAL A 14 13.33 -2.02 -5.64
C VAL A 14 12.41 -2.51 -6.76
N ALA A 15 11.72 -3.64 -6.58
CA ALA A 15 10.78 -4.15 -7.58
C ALA A 15 9.59 -3.19 -7.78
N VAL A 16 9.09 -2.57 -6.71
CA VAL A 16 8.03 -1.56 -6.79
C VAL A 16 8.50 -0.31 -7.53
N PHE A 17 9.72 0.17 -7.23
CA PHE A 17 10.34 1.28 -7.97
C PHE A 17 10.44 0.98 -9.46
N ASN A 18 10.93 -0.20 -9.83
CA ASN A 18 11.04 -0.61 -11.23
C ASN A 18 9.68 -0.60 -11.95
N GLY A 19 8.63 -1.07 -11.27
CA GLY A 19 7.26 -1.02 -11.80
C GLY A 19 6.75 0.40 -11.99
N HIS A 20 6.99 1.28 -11.01
CA HIS A 20 6.62 2.70 -11.10
C HIS A 20 7.38 3.41 -12.23
N GLN A 21 8.69 3.17 -12.36
CA GLN A 21 9.51 3.75 -13.43
C GLN A 21 9.02 3.34 -14.82
N ALA A 22 8.73 2.05 -15.00
CA ALA A 22 8.21 1.55 -16.27
C ALA A 22 6.85 2.15 -16.62
N ALA A 23 5.92 2.20 -15.65
CA ALA A 23 4.60 2.80 -15.85
C ALA A 23 4.69 4.30 -16.15
N ALA A 24 5.49 5.05 -15.38
CA ALA A 24 5.70 6.47 -15.57
C ALA A 24 6.25 6.77 -16.98
N LYS A 25 7.24 6.00 -17.44
CA LYS A 25 7.80 6.14 -18.79
C LYS A 25 6.74 5.94 -19.86
N ILE A 26 5.99 4.85 -19.81
CA ILE A 26 4.94 4.54 -20.78
C ILE A 26 3.87 5.66 -20.80
N MET A 27 3.39 6.09 -19.64
CA MET A 27 2.36 7.13 -19.54
C MET A 27 2.85 8.48 -20.03
N THR A 28 4.10 8.84 -19.74
CA THR A 28 4.71 10.09 -20.20
C THR A 28 4.88 10.09 -21.71
N GLU A 29 5.37 9.00 -22.30
CA GLU A 29 5.52 8.83 -23.77
C GLU A 29 4.16 8.86 -24.47
N ALA A 30 3.13 8.30 -23.86
CA ALA A 30 1.77 8.33 -24.41
C ALA A 30 1.09 9.71 -24.33
N GLY A 31 1.53 10.61 -23.44
CA GLY A 31 1.10 12.00 -23.37
C GLY A 31 -0.33 12.26 -22.88
N HIS A 32 -1.02 11.25 -22.32
CA HIS A 32 -2.41 11.40 -21.86
C HIS A 32 -2.58 11.38 -20.35
N GLY A 33 -1.47 11.42 -19.58
CA GLY A 33 -1.51 11.27 -18.13
C GLY A 33 -1.81 9.84 -17.70
N GLY A 34 -2.25 9.66 -16.45
CA GLY A 34 -2.59 8.35 -15.94
C GLY A 34 -2.61 8.27 -14.41
N THR A 35 -2.67 7.06 -13.89
CA THR A 35 -2.60 6.82 -12.46
C THR A 35 -1.75 5.61 -12.14
N ILE A 36 -0.92 5.74 -11.10
CA ILE A 36 -0.10 4.69 -10.51
C ILE A 36 -0.58 4.51 -9.08
N THR A 37 -1.07 3.32 -8.74
CA THR A 37 -1.51 3.01 -7.39
C THR A 37 -0.78 1.79 -6.88
N THR A 38 -0.22 1.88 -5.68
CA THR A 38 0.60 0.83 -5.10
C THR A 38 0.07 0.38 -3.74
N THR A 39 0.53 -0.80 -3.29
CA THR A 39 0.15 -1.37 -1.99
C THR A 39 1.17 -1.01 -0.92
N SER A 40 0.77 -0.16 0.02
CA SER A 40 1.46 0.09 1.27
C SER A 40 0.96 -0.89 2.36
N SER A 41 0.92 -0.46 3.60
CA SER A 41 0.37 -1.21 4.73
C SER A 41 0.14 -0.27 5.92
N MET A 42 -0.76 -0.64 6.84
CA MET A 42 -0.92 0.03 8.12
C MET A 42 0.39 0.10 8.93
N VAL A 43 1.26 -0.90 8.79
CA VAL A 43 2.58 -0.92 9.46
C VAL A 43 3.52 0.17 8.99
N ALA A 44 3.27 0.78 7.84
CA ALA A 44 4.01 1.96 7.35
C ALA A 44 3.60 3.26 8.06
N LYS A 45 2.77 3.19 9.09
CA LYS A 45 2.39 4.31 9.95
C LYS A 45 2.75 4.05 11.40
N TYR A 46 2.55 2.82 11.86
CA TYR A 46 2.67 2.48 13.28
C TYR A 46 3.86 1.55 13.58
N GLY A 47 4.48 0.93 12.55
CA GLY A 47 5.41 -0.15 12.74
C GLY A 47 4.71 -1.47 13.10
N GLN A 48 5.47 -2.42 13.59
CA GLN A 48 4.98 -3.67 14.16
C GLN A 48 6.00 -4.21 15.17
N PRO A 49 5.58 -5.01 16.15
CA PRO A 49 6.48 -5.51 17.19
C PRO A 49 7.44 -6.61 16.71
N SER A 50 7.21 -7.23 15.57
CA SER A 50 8.03 -8.32 15.04
C SER A 50 8.52 -8.01 13.62
N GLY A 51 9.86 -8.13 13.41
CA GLY A 51 10.48 -7.98 12.10
C GLY A 51 10.51 -6.55 11.59
N VAL A 52 11.69 -5.93 11.58
CA VAL A 52 11.89 -4.52 11.18
C VAL A 52 11.88 -4.33 9.65
N GLY A 53 12.20 -5.35 8.87
CA GLY A 53 12.38 -5.23 7.41
C GLY A 53 11.08 -4.88 6.69
N TYR A 54 9.98 -5.57 7.00
CA TYR A 54 8.69 -5.33 6.35
C TYR A 54 8.16 -3.92 6.60
N PRO A 55 8.02 -3.42 7.85
CA PRO A 55 7.61 -2.04 8.07
C PRO A 55 8.51 -1.03 7.38
N THR A 56 9.83 -1.19 7.48
CA THR A 56 10.80 -0.30 6.83
C THR A 56 10.54 -0.23 5.32
N SER A 57 10.32 -1.37 4.67
CA SER A 57 10.02 -1.41 3.24
C SER A 57 8.74 -0.66 2.90
N LYS A 58 7.70 -0.77 3.73
CA LYS A 58 6.42 -0.09 3.50
C LYS A 58 6.48 1.43 3.79
N PHE A 59 7.29 1.87 4.76
CA PHE A 59 7.63 3.29 4.91
C PHE A 59 8.37 3.83 3.68
N ALA A 60 9.30 3.05 3.10
CA ALA A 60 10.00 3.44 1.87
C ALA A 60 9.03 3.60 0.69
N VAL A 61 8.05 2.70 0.55
CA VAL A 61 6.97 2.82 -0.46
C VAL A 61 6.18 4.12 -0.27
N ASN A 62 5.83 4.49 0.96
CA ASN A 62 5.12 5.76 1.22
C ASN A 62 5.95 6.97 0.79
N GLY A 63 7.26 6.97 1.12
CA GLY A 63 8.18 8.02 0.68
C GLY A 63 8.29 8.10 -0.85
N MET A 64 8.34 6.96 -1.52
CA MET A 64 8.36 6.86 -2.98
C MET A 64 7.09 7.47 -3.59
N VAL A 65 5.92 7.13 -3.09
CA VAL A 65 4.62 7.67 -3.55
C VAL A 65 4.57 9.18 -3.41
N GLN A 66 5.00 9.72 -2.26
CA GLN A 66 5.00 11.17 -2.02
C GLN A 66 5.96 11.92 -2.95
N SER A 67 7.12 11.34 -3.25
CA SER A 67 8.11 11.95 -4.15
C SER A 67 7.64 11.89 -5.60
N LEU A 68 7.26 10.69 -6.06
CA LEU A 68 6.81 10.49 -7.44
C LEU A 68 5.52 11.28 -7.77
N SER A 69 4.63 11.46 -6.82
CA SER A 69 3.43 12.27 -7.02
C SER A 69 3.75 13.71 -7.41
N ARG A 70 4.82 14.29 -6.84
CA ARG A 70 5.27 15.63 -7.17
C ARG A 70 6.01 15.69 -8.49
N GLU A 71 6.84 14.69 -8.76
CA GLU A 71 7.63 14.59 -9.99
C GLU A 71 6.74 14.39 -11.21
N LEU A 72 5.72 13.52 -11.10
CA LEU A 72 4.90 13.10 -12.23
C LEU A 72 3.62 13.95 -12.43
N ALA A 73 3.23 14.76 -11.44
CA ALA A 73 2.04 15.61 -11.54
C ALA A 73 2.05 16.57 -12.75
N PRO A 74 3.18 17.20 -13.16
CA PRO A 74 3.21 18.05 -14.35
C PRO A 74 2.89 17.30 -15.66
N MET A 75 3.05 15.97 -15.68
CA MET A 75 2.68 15.10 -16.81
C MET A 75 1.24 14.57 -16.71
N GLY A 76 0.45 15.05 -15.73
CA GLY A 76 -0.92 14.59 -15.52
C GLY A 76 -1.02 13.18 -14.91
N ILE A 77 0.06 12.67 -14.32
CA ILE A 77 0.10 11.34 -13.71
C ILE A 77 -0.08 11.46 -12.21
N ARG A 78 -1.11 10.80 -11.68
CA ARG A 78 -1.36 10.72 -10.23
C ARG A 78 -0.68 9.48 -9.64
N VAL A 79 -0.09 9.61 -8.46
CA VAL A 79 0.59 8.51 -7.77
C VAL A 79 0.07 8.43 -6.34
N ASN A 80 -0.53 7.29 -5.98
CA ASN A 80 -1.13 7.06 -4.67
C ASN A 80 -0.80 5.66 -4.13
N ALA A 81 -1.08 5.44 -2.86
CA ALA A 81 -1.03 4.12 -2.25
C ALA A 81 -2.31 3.78 -1.50
N VAL A 82 -2.64 2.50 -1.46
CA VAL A 82 -3.59 1.94 -0.49
C VAL A 82 -2.78 1.29 0.63
N ALA A 83 -3.17 1.53 1.87
CA ALA A 83 -2.53 0.97 3.06
C ALA A 83 -3.53 0.04 3.80
N PRO A 84 -3.59 -1.24 3.42
CA PRO A 84 -4.48 -2.19 4.06
C PRO A 84 -4.08 -2.44 5.52
N GLY A 85 -5.10 -2.67 6.36
CA GLY A 85 -4.97 -3.30 7.65
C GLY A 85 -4.97 -4.83 7.54
N VAL A 86 -5.46 -5.48 8.58
CA VAL A 86 -5.60 -6.95 8.57
C VAL A 86 -6.75 -7.33 7.66
N THR A 87 -6.42 -8.01 6.57
CA THR A 87 -7.35 -8.41 5.50
C THR A 87 -7.46 -9.93 5.45
N LYS A 88 -8.67 -10.42 5.30
CA LYS A 88 -8.98 -11.84 5.21
C LYS A 88 -8.57 -12.40 3.85
N THR A 89 -7.32 -12.82 3.77
CA THR A 89 -6.74 -13.53 2.63
C THR A 89 -6.66 -15.02 2.95
N ASP A 90 -6.39 -15.86 1.96
CA ASP A 90 -6.20 -17.30 2.15
C ASP A 90 -5.18 -17.62 3.25
N MET A 91 -4.15 -16.77 3.40
CA MET A 91 -3.13 -16.90 4.43
C MET A 91 -3.71 -16.74 5.84
N VAL A 92 -4.69 -15.84 6.02
CA VAL A 92 -5.30 -15.52 7.32
C VAL A 92 -6.56 -16.35 7.55
N ALA A 93 -7.32 -16.67 6.50
CA ALA A 93 -8.58 -17.43 6.59
C ALA A 93 -8.41 -18.83 7.19
N ASN A 94 -7.20 -19.39 7.09
CA ASN A 94 -6.88 -20.73 7.60
C ASN A 94 -6.27 -20.71 9.02
N LEU A 95 -6.17 -19.56 9.65
CA LEU A 95 -5.67 -19.45 11.03
C LEU A 95 -6.74 -19.94 12.02
N PRO A 96 -6.34 -20.58 13.15
CA PRO A 96 -7.26 -20.94 14.20
C PRO A 96 -8.02 -19.73 14.77
N GLU A 97 -9.25 -19.95 15.23
CA GLU A 97 -10.11 -18.89 15.76
C GLU A 97 -9.48 -18.18 16.98
N GLU A 98 -8.70 -18.90 17.78
CA GLU A 98 -7.96 -18.36 18.92
C GLU A 98 -6.91 -17.31 18.52
N VAL A 99 -6.40 -17.40 17.28
CA VAL A 99 -5.46 -16.42 16.72
C VAL A 99 -6.22 -15.24 16.10
N ILE A 100 -7.35 -15.51 15.47
CA ILE A 100 -8.15 -14.48 14.78
C ILE A 100 -8.85 -13.56 15.78
N LYS A 101 -9.46 -14.09 16.83
CA LYS A 101 -10.21 -13.30 17.84
C LYS A 101 -9.43 -12.13 18.44
N PRO A 102 -8.20 -12.33 18.92
CA PRO A 102 -7.40 -11.20 19.45
C PRO A 102 -7.11 -10.13 18.39
N ILE A 103 -6.86 -10.55 17.14
CA ILE A 103 -6.62 -9.61 16.03
C ILE A 103 -7.87 -8.76 15.78
N VAL A 104 -9.03 -9.39 15.65
CA VAL A 104 -10.30 -8.68 15.42
C VAL A 104 -10.63 -7.74 16.57
N ALA A 105 -10.32 -8.13 17.80
CA ALA A 105 -10.54 -7.27 18.99
C ALA A 105 -9.75 -5.96 18.95
N THR A 106 -8.66 -5.87 18.17
CA THR A 106 -7.88 -4.63 17.99
C THR A 106 -8.44 -3.72 16.89
N ILE A 107 -9.41 -4.18 16.11
CA ILE A 107 -9.99 -3.44 14.99
C ILE A 107 -11.30 -2.77 15.43
N PRO A 108 -11.38 -1.43 15.52
CA PRO A 108 -12.59 -0.73 15.96
C PRO A 108 -13.86 -1.05 15.15
N LEU A 109 -13.74 -1.34 13.84
CA LEU A 109 -14.89 -1.79 13.03
C LEU A 109 -15.34 -3.23 13.35
N GLY A 110 -14.67 -3.95 14.27
CA GLY A 110 -15.09 -5.25 14.78
C GLY A 110 -14.96 -6.42 13.79
N ARG A 111 -14.26 -6.21 12.66
CA ARG A 111 -14.00 -7.26 11.67
C ARG A 111 -12.68 -7.02 10.95
N MET A 112 -12.10 -8.06 10.39
CA MET A 112 -11.05 -7.92 9.37
C MET A 112 -11.64 -7.28 8.10
N GLY A 113 -10.79 -6.64 7.31
CA GLY A 113 -11.15 -6.23 5.95
C GLY A 113 -11.33 -7.45 5.05
N GLU A 114 -12.28 -7.36 4.12
CA GLU A 114 -12.37 -8.31 3.01
C GLU A 114 -11.48 -7.79 1.85
N PRO A 115 -10.99 -8.66 0.95
CA PRO A 115 -10.23 -8.23 -0.22
C PRO A 115 -10.93 -7.15 -1.04
N GLU A 116 -12.27 -7.19 -1.11
CA GLU A 116 -13.10 -6.21 -1.80
C GLU A 116 -13.04 -4.82 -1.15
N ASP A 117 -12.90 -4.72 0.18
CA ASP A 117 -12.72 -3.43 0.85
C ASP A 117 -11.47 -2.72 0.31
N VAL A 118 -10.39 -3.47 0.12
CA VAL A 118 -9.12 -2.98 -0.42
C VAL A 118 -9.23 -2.68 -1.92
N ALA A 119 -9.84 -3.59 -2.69
CA ALA A 119 -10.02 -3.43 -4.13
C ALA A 119 -10.84 -2.17 -4.47
N ASN A 120 -11.89 -1.88 -3.71
CA ASN A 120 -12.71 -0.68 -3.88
C ASN A 120 -11.90 0.62 -3.71
N ALA A 121 -10.93 0.63 -2.80
CA ALA A 121 -10.02 1.77 -2.63
C ALA A 121 -9.09 1.94 -3.84
N PHE A 122 -8.59 0.85 -4.42
CA PHE A 122 -7.83 0.89 -5.67
C PHE A 122 -8.67 1.41 -6.83
N VAL A 123 -9.90 0.94 -6.98
CA VAL A 123 -10.85 1.41 -8.02
C VAL A 123 -11.12 2.91 -7.87
N PHE A 124 -11.38 3.38 -6.63
CA PHE A 124 -11.55 4.81 -6.37
C PHE A 124 -10.32 5.61 -6.80
N LEU A 125 -9.12 5.23 -6.35
CA LEU A 125 -7.89 5.95 -6.67
C LEU A 125 -7.54 5.89 -8.17
N ALA A 126 -7.96 4.85 -8.88
CA ALA A 126 -7.74 4.70 -10.32
C ALA A 126 -8.76 5.51 -11.16
N SER A 127 -9.90 5.86 -10.60
CA SER A 127 -10.98 6.54 -11.31
C SER A 127 -10.88 8.07 -11.29
N ASP A 128 -11.71 8.73 -12.11
CA ASP A 128 -11.84 10.19 -12.14
C ASP A 128 -12.41 10.79 -10.84
N MET A 129 -13.07 9.97 -10.00
CA MET A 129 -13.50 10.38 -8.66
C MET A 129 -12.31 10.86 -7.80
N ALA A 130 -11.11 10.36 -8.08
CA ALA A 130 -9.87 10.75 -7.42
C ALA A 130 -9.02 11.74 -8.25
N SER A 131 -9.61 12.49 -9.19
CA SER A 131 -8.90 13.35 -10.13
C SER A 131 -8.01 14.42 -9.46
N TYR A 132 -8.31 14.81 -8.23
CA TYR A 132 -7.51 15.78 -7.45
C TYR A 132 -6.77 15.13 -6.27
N VAL A 133 -6.64 13.78 -6.28
CA VAL A 133 -5.94 12.99 -5.25
C VAL A 133 -4.64 12.46 -5.80
N THR A 134 -3.51 12.97 -5.31
CA THR A 134 -2.17 12.47 -5.62
C THR A 134 -1.24 12.61 -4.40
N GLY A 135 -0.30 11.71 -4.21
CA GLY A 135 0.58 11.64 -3.04
C GLY A 135 -0.10 11.11 -1.78
N ALA A 136 -1.33 10.62 -1.89
CA ALA A 136 -2.06 10.08 -0.76
C ALA A 136 -1.66 8.62 -0.45
N VAL A 137 -1.64 8.31 0.84
CA VAL A 137 -1.60 6.94 1.37
C VAL A 137 -2.93 6.70 2.07
N LEU A 138 -3.85 6.01 1.38
CA LEU A 138 -5.21 5.79 1.85
C LEU A 138 -5.29 4.56 2.76
N PRO A 139 -5.55 4.73 4.07
CA PRO A 139 -5.73 3.59 4.96
C PRO A 139 -7.07 2.89 4.69
N VAL A 140 -7.03 1.56 4.65
CA VAL A 140 -8.20 0.68 4.58
C VAL A 140 -8.01 -0.38 5.67
N ASP A 141 -8.21 0.00 6.91
CA ASP A 141 -7.73 -0.73 8.09
C ASP A 141 -8.76 -0.86 9.22
N GLY A 142 -10.00 -0.37 9.00
CA GLY A 142 -11.03 -0.41 10.04
C GLY A 142 -10.67 0.36 11.31
N ALA A 143 -9.77 1.34 11.19
CA ALA A 143 -9.15 2.10 12.28
C ALA A 143 -8.25 1.26 13.20
N ALA A 144 -7.79 0.09 12.76
CA ALA A 144 -6.82 -0.70 13.49
C ALA A 144 -5.52 0.07 13.73
N ARG A 145 -4.94 -0.13 14.90
CA ARG A 145 -3.61 0.38 15.26
C ARG A 145 -2.75 -0.82 15.62
N SER A 146 -1.63 -0.97 14.93
CA SER A 146 -0.63 -2.01 15.24
C SER A 146 0.13 -1.67 16.52
#